data_0b58edcbbf71de6c4d1e28b978a95ce4
#
_entry.id   0b58edcbbf71de6c4d1e28b978a95ce4
#
_cell.length_a   1.000
_cell.length_b   1.000
_cell.length_c   1.000
_cell.angle_alpha   90.00
_cell.angle_beta   90.00
_cell.angle_gamma   90.00
#
_symmetry.space_group_name_H-M   'P 1'
#
loop_
_entity.id
_entity.type
_entity.pdbx_description
1 polymer ?
#
loop_
_entity_poly.entity_id
_entity_poly.type
_entity_poly.pdbx_seq_one_letter_code
_entity_poly.pdbx_strand_id
1 'polypeptide(L)'
;MHGGMLTLENAEGGGTLAGMGLLNMETVFLREKTRRQVSGRLDAVEGIFEGLGGREYSGYEIHMGKSTAAETLVSRGNVYGSYVHGLFDADGIADGIVEALCGKKGVRFDPSAAFDGKAYKEAQYDFLADAVRGALDMKLIYDILERKI
;
A
#
# COMPACT_ATOMS: atom_id res chain seq x y z
N MET A 1 -25.94 -3.59 -14.23
CA MET A 1 -24.76 -4.18 -13.56
C MET A 1 -23.53 -3.63 -14.27
N HIS A 2 -22.91 -2.60 -13.70
CA HIS A 2 -21.64 -2.08 -14.22
C HIS A 2 -20.52 -2.73 -13.40
N GLY A 3 -20.11 -3.91 -13.83
CA GLY A 3 -18.91 -4.54 -13.29
C GLY A 3 -17.71 -3.94 -13.98
N GLY A 4 -16.72 -3.51 -13.21
CA GLY A 4 -15.53 -2.79 -13.65
C GLY A 4 -15.02 -3.16 -15.03
N MET A 5 -14.72 -2.16 -15.83
CA MET A 5 -14.14 -2.29 -17.16
C MET A 5 -12.68 -1.88 -17.14
N LEU A 6 -11.84 -2.63 -17.82
CA LEU A 6 -10.44 -2.32 -18.01
C LEU A 6 -10.22 -1.99 -19.49
N THR A 7 -9.82 -0.76 -19.78
CA THR A 7 -9.50 -0.32 -21.14
C THR A 7 -8.00 -0.15 -21.29
N LEU A 8 -7.42 -0.84 -22.26
CA LEU A 8 -5.99 -0.84 -22.57
C LEU A 8 -5.73 0.11 -23.76
N GLU A 9 -6.00 1.39 -23.60
CA GLU A 9 -5.65 2.37 -24.62
C GLU A 9 -4.14 2.53 -24.69
N ASN A 10 -3.54 2.20 -25.80
CA ASN A 10 -2.11 2.34 -26.06
C ASN A 10 -1.14 1.52 -25.17
N ALA A 11 -1.62 0.51 -24.47
CA ALA A 11 -0.80 -0.42 -23.70
C ALA A 11 -1.12 -1.87 -24.10
N GLU A 12 -0.11 -2.75 -24.09
CA GLU A 12 -0.24 -4.22 -24.24
C GLU A 12 -1.16 -4.71 -25.39
N GLY A 13 -1.11 -4.02 -26.53
CA GLY A 13 -1.91 -4.39 -27.71
C GLY A 13 -3.27 -3.71 -27.83
N GLY A 14 -3.65 -2.92 -26.85
CA GLY A 14 -4.90 -2.14 -26.84
C GLY A 14 -6.15 -2.98 -26.59
N GLY A 15 -7.32 -2.32 -26.67
CA GLY A 15 -8.62 -2.95 -26.50
C GLY A 15 -9.23 -2.74 -25.13
N THR A 16 -10.36 -3.37 -24.91
CA THR A 16 -11.12 -3.29 -23.65
C THR A 16 -11.44 -4.67 -23.13
N LEU A 17 -11.19 -4.90 -21.86
CA LEU A 17 -11.48 -6.15 -21.15
C LEU A 17 -12.50 -5.90 -20.05
N ALA A 18 -13.40 -6.85 -19.85
CA ALA A 18 -14.26 -6.86 -18.69
C ALA A 18 -13.43 -7.15 -17.43
N GLY A 19 -13.53 -6.32 -16.41
CA GLY A 19 -12.96 -6.61 -15.11
C GLY A 19 -13.73 -7.69 -14.35
N MET A 20 -13.26 -8.04 -13.17
CA MET A 20 -13.89 -9.07 -12.31
C MET A 20 -15.25 -8.64 -11.75
N GLY A 21 -15.67 -7.39 -11.95
CA GLY A 21 -16.95 -6.87 -11.47
C GLY A 21 -17.05 -6.68 -9.95
N LEU A 22 -15.91 -6.69 -9.26
CA LEU A 22 -15.86 -6.59 -7.80
C LEU A 22 -16.05 -5.17 -7.31
N LEU A 23 -15.44 -4.21 -7.98
CA LEU A 23 -15.57 -2.77 -7.69
C LEU A 23 -16.27 -2.07 -8.85
N ASN A 24 -17.05 -1.03 -8.54
CA ASN A 24 -17.76 -0.25 -9.55
C ASN A 24 -16.86 0.87 -10.08
N MET A 25 -15.84 0.49 -10.85
CA MET A 25 -14.87 1.42 -11.42
C MET A 25 -14.41 0.94 -12.79
N GLU A 26 -13.99 1.90 -13.59
CA GLU A 26 -13.30 1.65 -14.86
C GLU A 26 -11.88 2.15 -14.74
N THR A 27 -10.95 1.47 -15.40
CA THR A 27 -9.55 1.87 -15.43
C THR A 27 -9.08 1.92 -16.88
N VAL A 28 -8.49 3.05 -17.25
CA VAL A 28 -7.85 3.23 -18.57
C VAL A 28 -6.35 3.23 -18.38
N PHE A 29 -5.65 2.32 -19.06
CA PHE A 29 -4.20 2.29 -19.06
C PHE A 29 -3.64 3.34 -20.01
N LEU A 30 -2.79 4.21 -19.50
CA LEU A 30 -2.12 5.26 -20.23
C LEU A 30 -0.65 4.85 -20.51
N ARG A 31 -0.02 5.55 -21.47
CA ARG A 31 1.42 5.35 -21.72
C ARG A 31 2.31 5.89 -20.61
N GLU A 32 1.84 6.90 -19.91
CA GLU A 32 2.56 7.54 -18.82
C GLU A 32 2.35 6.81 -17.52
N LYS A 33 3.44 6.56 -16.82
CA LYS A 33 3.45 5.93 -15.50
C LYS A 33 3.35 6.97 -14.41
N THR A 34 2.33 6.89 -13.59
CA THR A 34 2.25 7.66 -12.34
C THR A 34 3.27 7.10 -11.35
N ARG A 35 4.09 7.98 -10.77
CA ARG A 35 5.00 7.67 -9.67
C ARG A 35 5.05 8.87 -8.74
N ARG A 36 4.44 8.76 -7.58
CA ARG A 36 4.41 9.86 -6.60
C ARG A 36 4.28 9.35 -5.17
N GLN A 37 4.82 10.11 -4.23
CA GLN A 37 4.46 9.96 -2.82
C GLN A 37 3.11 10.60 -2.57
N VAL A 38 2.31 9.95 -1.73
CA VAL A 38 0.97 10.41 -1.36
C VAL A 38 0.78 10.31 0.15
N SER A 39 0.05 11.25 0.69
CA SER A 39 -0.38 11.25 2.09
C SER A 39 -1.69 11.99 2.23
N GLY A 40 -2.49 11.64 3.20
CA GLY A 40 -3.78 12.26 3.42
C GLY A 40 -4.57 11.54 4.50
N ARG A 41 -5.89 11.68 4.42
CA ARG A 41 -6.84 10.93 5.23
C ARG A 41 -7.71 10.08 4.31
N LEU A 42 -8.00 8.86 4.74
CA LEU A 42 -8.91 7.99 4.01
C LEU A 42 -10.30 8.64 3.92
N ASP A 43 -10.89 8.56 2.74
CA ASP A 43 -12.30 8.91 2.53
C ASP A 43 -13.21 8.00 3.37
N ALA A 44 -14.51 8.20 3.27
CA ALA A 44 -15.47 7.29 3.88
C ALA A 44 -15.31 5.87 3.32
N VAL A 45 -15.12 4.91 4.20
CA VAL A 45 -14.95 3.48 3.86
C VAL A 45 -16.25 2.77 4.19
N GLU A 46 -16.74 1.94 3.27
CA GLU A 46 -17.95 1.13 3.50
C GLU A 46 -17.63 -0.23 4.14
N GLY A 47 -18.67 -0.89 4.63
CA GLY A 47 -18.62 -2.27 5.09
C GLY A 47 -17.92 -2.45 6.43
N ILE A 48 -17.24 -3.59 6.60
CA ILE A 48 -16.65 -3.94 7.90
C ILE A 48 -15.49 -3.03 8.30
N PHE A 49 -14.91 -2.29 7.36
CA PHE A 49 -13.79 -1.39 7.62
C PHE A 49 -14.20 0.08 7.67
N GLU A 50 -15.47 0.39 7.91
CA GLU A 50 -15.96 1.78 8.05
C GLU A 50 -15.17 2.61 9.07
N GLY A 51 -14.68 1.98 10.14
CA GLY A 51 -13.82 2.60 11.15
C GLY A 51 -12.43 3.05 10.67
N LEU A 52 -12.05 2.76 9.42
CA LEU A 52 -10.83 3.28 8.80
C LEU A 52 -11.02 4.68 8.19
N GLY A 53 -12.26 5.10 7.94
CA GLY A 53 -12.54 6.42 7.41
C GLY A 53 -11.94 7.53 8.26
N GLY A 54 -11.30 8.51 7.62
CA GLY A 54 -10.63 9.62 8.27
C GLY A 54 -9.26 9.32 8.90
N ARG A 55 -8.79 8.05 8.90
CA ARG A 55 -7.44 7.71 9.35
C ARG A 55 -6.39 8.26 8.39
N GLU A 56 -5.27 8.68 8.94
CA GLU A 56 -4.14 9.18 8.15
C GLU A 56 -3.43 8.03 7.44
N TYR A 57 -2.96 8.32 6.24
CA TYR A 57 -2.14 7.39 5.49
C TYR A 57 -0.97 8.10 4.83
N SER A 58 0.08 7.36 4.57
CA SER A 58 1.19 7.76 3.72
C SER A 58 1.67 6.56 2.92
N GLY A 59 2.19 6.82 1.74
CA GLY A 59 2.66 5.77 0.87
C GLY A 59 3.07 6.32 -0.48
N TYR A 60 3.00 5.50 -1.50
CA TYR A 60 3.30 5.92 -2.86
C TYR A 60 2.42 5.19 -3.87
N GLU A 61 2.17 5.87 -4.98
CA GLU A 61 1.45 5.32 -6.12
C GLU A 61 2.43 5.04 -7.26
N ILE A 62 2.34 3.83 -7.82
CA ILE A 62 3.09 3.43 -9.01
C ILE A 62 2.13 2.64 -9.90
N HIS A 63 1.51 3.32 -10.86
CA HIS A 63 0.57 2.68 -11.77
C HIS A 63 0.52 3.39 -13.12
N MET A 64 0.02 2.70 -14.14
CA MET A 64 -0.23 3.25 -15.49
C MET A 64 -1.71 3.48 -15.74
N GLY A 65 -2.57 2.94 -14.88
CA GLY A 65 -4.02 3.08 -14.99
C GLY A 65 -4.51 4.39 -14.40
N LYS A 66 -5.50 4.99 -15.06
CA LYS A 66 -6.33 6.07 -14.51
C LYS A 66 -7.73 5.53 -14.30
N SER A 67 -8.16 5.48 -13.06
CA SER A 67 -9.48 4.98 -12.68
C SER A 67 -10.49 6.09 -12.53
N THR A 68 -11.77 5.76 -12.73
CA THR A 68 -12.90 6.66 -12.52
C THR A 68 -13.16 6.96 -11.05
N ALA A 69 -12.74 6.06 -10.15
CA ALA A 69 -12.80 6.29 -8.71
C ALA A 69 -11.74 7.31 -8.29
N ALA A 70 -12.15 8.29 -7.49
CA ALA A 70 -11.28 9.34 -6.96
C ALA A 70 -10.80 9.04 -5.53
N GLU A 71 -11.45 8.11 -4.86
CA GLU A 71 -11.17 7.73 -3.48
C GLU A 71 -9.84 6.99 -3.37
N THR A 72 -9.10 7.25 -2.30
CA THR A 72 -7.84 6.57 -1.98
C THR A 72 -8.06 5.08 -1.72
N LEU A 73 -9.16 4.74 -1.07
CA LEU A 73 -9.61 3.37 -0.81
C LEU A 73 -11.04 3.22 -1.32
N VAL A 74 -11.16 2.60 -2.49
CA VAL A 74 -12.48 2.29 -3.06
C VAL A 74 -13.06 1.09 -2.35
N SER A 75 -14.34 1.15 -2.00
CA SER A 75 -15.02 0.06 -1.32
C SER A 75 -16.38 -0.26 -1.94
N ARG A 76 -16.74 -1.54 -1.90
CA ARG A 76 -18.07 -2.04 -2.25
C ARG A 76 -18.37 -3.28 -1.40
N GLY A 77 -19.19 -3.13 -0.40
CA GLY A 77 -19.43 -4.21 0.57
C GLY A 77 -18.15 -4.55 1.31
N ASN A 78 -17.64 -5.77 1.12
CA ASN A 78 -16.40 -6.24 1.74
C ASN A 78 -15.25 -6.40 0.73
N VAL A 79 -15.33 -5.72 -0.40
CA VAL A 79 -14.26 -5.65 -1.39
C VAL A 79 -13.64 -4.28 -1.35
N TYR A 80 -12.34 -4.22 -1.28
CA TYR A 80 -11.57 -2.98 -1.14
C TYR A 80 -10.43 -2.95 -2.15
N GLY A 81 -10.12 -1.77 -2.66
CA GLY A 81 -9.04 -1.57 -3.62
C GLY A 81 -8.38 -0.21 -3.43
N SER A 82 -7.06 -0.18 -3.55
CA SER A 82 -6.27 1.05 -3.49
C SER A 82 -5.06 0.94 -4.42
N TYR A 83 -4.59 2.09 -4.92
CA TYR A 83 -3.31 2.22 -5.60
C TYR A 83 -2.15 2.59 -4.66
N VAL A 84 -2.45 2.85 -3.40
CA VAL A 84 -1.44 3.27 -2.43
C VAL A 84 -0.65 2.06 -1.94
N HIS A 85 0.61 1.99 -2.34
CA HIS A 85 1.57 1.06 -1.78
C HIS A 85 2.02 1.55 -0.40
N GLY A 86 2.16 0.63 0.55
CA GLY A 86 2.52 0.97 1.93
C GLY A 86 1.32 1.42 2.79
N LEU A 87 0.10 1.33 2.29
CA LEU A 87 -1.10 1.70 3.05
C LEU A 87 -1.19 0.98 4.41
N PHE A 88 -0.83 -0.30 4.45
CA PHE A 88 -0.85 -1.09 5.68
C PHE A 88 0.31 -0.78 6.64
N ASP A 89 1.32 -0.05 6.17
CA ASP A 89 2.44 0.42 7.00
C ASP A 89 2.09 1.73 7.74
N ALA A 90 0.99 2.39 7.36
CA ALA A 90 0.51 3.59 8.02
C ALA A 90 -0.06 3.26 9.41
N ASP A 91 0.26 4.12 10.39
CA ASP A 91 -0.12 3.92 11.78
C ASP A 91 -1.64 3.73 11.94
N GLY A 92 -2.01 2.64 12.61
CA GLY A 92 -3.39 2.33 12.94
C GLY A 92 -4.23 1.74 11.80
N ILE A 93 -3.75 1.67 10.54
CA ILE A 93 -4.52 1.05 9.45
C ILE A 93 -4.61 -0.46 9.65
N ALA A 94 -3.48 -1.14 9.83
CA ALA A 94 -3.46 -2.59 10.06
C ALA A 94 -4.22 -2.97 11.34
N ASP A 95 -3.99 -2.24 12.42
CA ASP A 95 -4.69 -2.48 13.69
C ASP A 95 -6.20 -2.29 13.57
N GLY A 96 -6.65 -1.25 12.86
CA GLY A 96 -8.07 -1.02 12.62
C GLY A 96 -8.72 -2.12 11.78
N ILE A 97 -8.00 -2.73 10.85
CA ILE A 97 -8.47 -3.89 10.10
C ILE A 97 -8.64 -5.10 11.05
N VAL A 98 -7.61 -5.36 11.86
CA VAL A 98 -7.66 -6.48 12.84
C VAL A 98 -8.77 -6.27 13.85
N GLU A 99 -8.90 -5.06 14.39
CA GLU A 99 -9.98 -4.70 15.34
C GLU A 99 -11.37 -4.95 14.73
N ALA A 100 -11.61 -4.49 13.52
CA ALA A 100 -12.87 -4.69 12.80
C ALA A 100 -13.18 -6.19 12.57
N LEU A 101 -12.16 -6.97 12.20
CA LEU A 101 -12.30 -8.42 12.01
C LEU A 101 -12.57 -9.14 13.34
N CYS A 102 -11.90 -8.73 14.41
CA CYS A 102 -12.15 -9.24 15.76
C CYS A 102 -13.58 -8.95 16.20
N GLY A 103 -14.04 -7.71 16.03
CA GLY A 103 -15.42 -7.31 16.33
C GLY A 103 -16.44 -8.14 15.56
N LYS A 104 -16.23 -8.37 14.26
CA LYS A 104 -17.11 -9.23 13.44
C LYS A 104 -17.15 -10.67 13.91
N LYS A 105 -16.05 -11.19 14.46
CA LYS A 105 -15.95 -12.57 14.98
C LYS A 105 -16.36 -12.69 16.45
N GLY A 106 -16.68 -11.59 17.13
CA GLY A 106 -16.94 -11.59 18.57
C GLY A 106 -15.69 -11.89 19.42
N VAL A 107 -14.50 -11.64 18.87
CA VAL A 107 -13.22 -11.80 19.57
C VAL A 107 -12.77 -10.44 20.07
N ARG A 108 -12.23 -10.38 21.28
CA ARG A 108 -11.68 -9.15 21.83
C ARG A 108 -10.36 -8.81 21.14
N PHE A 109 -10.24 -7.60 20.60
CA PHE A 109 -8.98 -7.06 20.13
C PHE A 109 -8.13 -6.61 21.33
N ASP A 110 -6.87 -7.01 21.36
CA ASP A 110 -5.89 -6.57 22.36
C ASP A 110 -4.87 -5.63 21.72
N PRO A 111 -4.96 -4.33 21.96
CA PRO A 111 -4.02 -3.36 21.39
C PRO A 111 -2.57 -3.57 21.83
N SER A 112 -2.33 -4.23 22.98
CA SER A 112 -0.97 -4.51 23.45
C SER A 112 -0.25 -5.59 22.64
N ALA A 113 -1.01 -6.39 21.87
CA ALA A 113 -0.51 -7.38 20.94
C ALA A 113 -0.32 -6.81 19.52
N ALA A 114 -0.56 -5.51 19.32
CA ALA A 114 -0.37 -4.86 18.04
C ALA A 114 1.09 -4.95 17.58
N PHE A 115 1.28 -5.26 16.30
CA PHE A 115 2.61 -5.38 15.72
C PHE A 115 3.16 -4.02 15.34
N ASP A 116 4.24 -3.58 15.98
CA ASP A 116 4.96 -2.38 15.58
C ASP A 116 5.82 -2.66 14.34
N GLY A 117 5.23 -2.49 13.17
CA GLY A 117 5.87 -2.71 11.88
C GLY A 117 7.07 -1.79 11.65
N LYS A 118 7.04 -0.56 12.19
CA LYS A 118 8.14 0.40 12.06
C LYS A 118 9.34 -0.04 12.89
N ALA A 119 9.15 -0.33 14.17
CA ALA A 119 10.22 -0.82 15.02
C ALA A 119 10.80 -2.14 14.48
N TYR A 120 9.95 -3.04 13.97
CA TYR A 120 10.42 -4.26 13.34
C TYR A 120 11.31 -3.99 12.11
N LYS A 121 10.91 -3.10 11.21
CA LYS A 121 11.71 -2.74 10.02
C LYS A 121 13.06 -2.14 10.41
N GLU A 122 13.09 -1.23 11.37
CA GLU A 122 14.35 -0.64 11.87
C GLU A 122 15.29 -1.73 12.42
N ALA A 123 14.76 -2.64 13.23
CA ALA A 123 15.55 -3.77 13.74
C ALA A 123 16.09 -4.68 12.63
N GLN A 124 15.33 -4.90 11.54
CA GLN A 124 15.82 -5.66 10.38
C GLN A 124 16.89 -4.90 9.59
N TYR A 125 16.80 -3.58 9.48
CA TYR A 125 17.85 -2.77 8.86
C TYR A 125 19.13 -2.78 9.68
N ASP A 126 19.06 -2.70 11.01
CA ASP A 126 20.22 -2.81 11.88
C ASP A 126 20.88 -4.18 11.75
N PHE A 127 20.09 -5.25 11.77
CA PHE A 127 20.59 -6.61 11.56
C PHE A 127 21.29 -6.77 10.20
N LEU A 128 20.70 -6.25 9.12
CA LEU A 128 21.30 -6.27 7.79
C LEU A 128 22.60 -5.45 7.75
N ALA A 129 22.59 -4.27 8.35
CA ALA A 129 23.76 -3.40 8.41
C ALA A 129 24.94 -4.08 9.14
N ASP A 130 24.66 -4.75 10.25
CA ASP A 130 25.69 -5.47 11.01
C ASP A 130 26.22 -6.69 10.24
N ALA A 131 25.36 -7.44 9.56
CA ALA A 131 25.77 -8.54 8.69
C ALA A 131 26.67 -8.06 7.55
N VAL A 132 26.31 -6.96 6.89
CA VAL A 132 27.10 -6.35 5.80
C VAL A 132 28.47 -5.86 6.34
N ARG A 133 28.48 -5.15 7.47
CA ARG A 133 29.72 -4.67 8.11
C ARG A 133 30.64 -5.82 8.51
N GLY A 134 30.07 -6.92 8.99
CA GLY A 134 30.86 -8.11 9.37
C GLY A 134 31.41 -8.89 8.18
N ALA A 135 30.79 -8.79 7.01
CA ALA A 135 31.17 -9.53 5.80
C ALA A 135 32.14 -8.77 4.89
N LEU A 136 32.23 -7.43 5.00
CA LEU A 136 33.00 -6.58 4.10
C LEU A 136 34.18 -5.92 4.83
N ASP A 137 35.26 -5.66 4.09
CA ASP A 137 36.35 -4.78 4.56
C ASP A 137 35.90 -3.32 4.50
N MET A 138 35.21 -2.88 5.57
CA MET A 138 34.67 -1.55 5.67
C MET A 138 35.75 -0.47 5.61
N LYS A 139 36.97 -0.77 6.10
CA LYS A 139 38.09 0.15 6.03
C LYS A 139 38.49 0.41 4.58
N LEU A 140 38.63 -0.64 3.79
CA LEU A 140 38.94 -0.53 2.36
C LEU A 140 37.87 0.27 1.61
N ILE A 141 36.58 0.02 1.92
CA ILE A 141 35.46 0.76 1.30
C ILE A 141 35.57 2.25 1.59
N TYR A 142 35.80 2.65 2.85
CA TYR A 142 35.94 4.05 3.21
C TYR A 142 37.20 4.69 2.60
N ASP A 143 38.31 3.96 2.53
CA ASP A 143 39.54 4.46 1.89
C ASP A 143 39.31 4.72 0.40
N ILE A 144 38.53 3.87 -0.31
CA ILE A 144 38.13 4.09 -1.71
C ILE A 144 37.25 5.34 -1.84
N LEU A 145 36.21 5.45 -1.01
CA LEU A 145 35.28 6.58 -1.04
C LEU A 145 35.98 7.93 -0.77
N GLU A 146 36.95 7.94 0.12
CA GLU A 146 37.74 9.13 0.45
C GLU A 146 38.93 9.35 -0.49
N ARG A 147 39.05 8.54 -1.56
CA ARG A 147 40.13 8.61 -2.54
C ARG A 147 41.55 8.55 -1.91
N LYS A 148 41.70 7.72 -0.90
CA LYS A 148 43.00 7.48 -0.22
C LYS A 148 43.79 6.36 -0.86
N ILE A 149 43.24 5.68 -1.87
CA ILE A 149 43.88 4.66 -2.71
C ILE A 149 43.63 4.98 -4.16
#